data_8e871040c24479426ace12a97d16f2ff
#
_entry.id   8e871040c24479426ace12a97d16f2ff
#
_cell.length_a   1.000
_cell.length_b   1.000
_cell.length_c   1.000
_cell.angle_alpha   90.00
_cell.angle_beta   90.00
_cell.angle_gamma   90.00
#
_symmetry.space_group_name_H-M   'P 1'
#
loop_
_entity.id
_entity.type
_entity.pdbx_description
1 polymer ?
#
loop_
_entity_poly.entity_id
_entity_poly.type
_entity_poly.pdbx_seq_one_letter_code
_entity_poly.pdbx_strand_id
1 'polypeptide(L)'
;MPLIEKKQPLGVLVVQTSRRREFSRDEISLLKTISAHASSIIVQARLAESLKNKEEEQKEFQKRMNAAMRKLRSYEGGPRERAAKTKQHWHGRLNGLAASPGFGRGKAFVLEPRLDLSAIPKKKARKPQHEIERFRGAVERGIEQIGVIKNRMSHMISAEEVAIFDVYRLILEDPEIIQQIEQQIRKAGFTAEYAVRLVFERYMESIAKSEDSYFRERTTDVKDAAQRLLENLSGSDGQQYEIPADAVLVAQDLSPADLSLLEGDKFKGIVLSTGGVTSHASILAKSFEIPSVVGVEGLMDDVHQGDLLIVDGNSGGVHVNPNPEVIREYDRLERDYADLNRELGEIKDLPAETTDGHRVALYANIGLLSDVAFANLHGAQGVGLYRTEIPFLSHRDFPSEEEQYALYKRVVEGMSGKPVTIRTLDIGADKYPTYMRSVAAEPNPFLGW
;
A
#
# COMPACT_ATOMS: atom_id res chain seq x y z
N MET A 1 40.08 5.45 -41.57
CA MET A 1 40.33 4.97 -40.22
C MET A 1 39.01 4.40 -39.70
N PRO A 2 38.99 3.21 -39.10
CA PRO A 2 37.77 2.67 -38.52
C PRO A 2 37.31 3.48 -37.28
N LEU A 3 36.05 3.78 -37.22
CA LEU A 3 35.35 4.26 -36.05
C LEU A 3 34.94 3.06 -35.24
N ILE A 4 35.56 2.83 -34.10
CA ILE A 4 35.36 1.62 -33.29
C ILE A 4 35.04 2.02 -31.87
N GLU A 5 34.02 1.42 -31.28
CA GLU A 5 33.75 1.49 -29.86
C GLU A 5 33.57 0.09 -29.27
N LYS A 6 34.21 -0.20 -28.13
CA LYS A 6 34.18 -1.53 -27.46
C LYS A 6 34.32 -2.71 -28.41
N LYS A 7 35.19 -2.59 -29.41
CA LYS A 7 35.43 -3.61 -30.49
C LYS A 7 34.30 -3.74 -31.53
N GLN A 8 33.28 -2.89 -31.47
CA GLN A 8 32.24 -2.86 -32.52
C GLN A 8 32.52 -1.76 -33.54
N PRO A 9 32.49 -2.07 -34.85
CA PRO A 9 32.70 -1.06 -35.87
C PRO A 9 31.45 -0.19 -36.03
N LEU A 10 31.58 1.12 -35.81
CA LEU A 10 30.54 2.13 -36.01
C LEU A 10 30.52 2.70 -37.42
N GLY A 11 31.66 2.69 -38.07
CA GLY A 11 31.82 3.26 -39.40
C GLY A 11 33.29 3.41 -39.78
N VAL A 12 33.57 4.19 -40.80
CA VAL A 12 34.91 4.45 -41.31
C VAL A 12 35.06 5.97 -41.53
N LEU A 13 36.08 6.54 -40.93
CA LEU A 13 36.52 7.91 -41.24
C LEU A 13 37.46 7.86 -42.45
N VAL A 14 37.03 8.47 -43.54
CA VAL A 14 37.83 8.58 -44.77
C VAL A 14 38.41 9.99 -44.87
N VAL A 15 39.74 10.09 -44.98
CA VAL A 15 40.41 11.35 -45.23
C VAL A 15 40.99 11.30 -46.65
N GLN A 16 40.62 12.28 -47.46
CA GLN A 16 41.03 12.37 -48.84
C GLN A 16 41.87 13.62 -49.05
N THR A 17 42.99 13.48 -49.77
CA THR A 17 43.87 14.55 -50.12
C THR A 17 43.86 14.80 -51.63
N SER A 18 44.03 16.05 -52.05
CA SER A 18 44.04 16.44 -53.48
C SER A 18 45.27 15.91 -54.27
N ARG A 19 46.31 15.52 -53.58
CA ARG A 19 47.52 14.94 -54.14
C ARG A 19 47.88 13.68 -53.37
N ARG A 20 48.40 12.67 -54.04
CA ARG A 20 48.91 11.44 -53.41
C ARG A 20 50.13 11.78 -52.53
N ARG A 21 50.03 11.53 -51.25
CA ARG A 21 51.11 11.71 -50.27
C ARG A 21 50.96 10.72 -49.10
N GLU A 22 52.03 10.49 -48.40
CA GLU A 22 52.03 9.74 -47.15
C GLU A 22 51.70 10.69 -45.98
N PHE A 23 50.98 10.19 -44.99
CA PHE A 23 50.67 10.90 -43.76
C PHE A 23 51.83 10.75 -42.78
N SER A 24 52.21 11.81 -42.12
CA SER A 24 53.21 11.80 -41.03
C SER A 24 52.63 11.08 -39.77
N ARG A 25 53.54 10.68 -38.89
CA ARG A 25 53.14 10.06 -37.62
C ARG A 25 52.19 10.93 -36.79
N ASP A 26 52.44 12.24 -36.77
CA ASP A 26 51.63 13.21 -36.04
C ASP A 26 50.22 13.38 -36.64
N GLU A 27 50.15 13.41 -38.00
CA GLU A 27 48.84 13.43 -38.69
C GLU A 27 48.07 12.14 -38.47
N ILE A 28 48.70 10.97 -38.45
CA ILE A 28 48.07 9.72 -38.10
C ILE A 28 47.58 9.72 -36.65
N SER A 29 48.37 10.27 -35.71
CA SER A 29 47.98 10.39 -34.30
C SER A 29 46.78 11.29 -34.16
N LEU A 30 46.79 12.44 -34.82
CA LEU A 30 45.66 13.37 -34.85
C LEU A 30 44.39 12.74 -35.40
N LEU A 31 44.53 12.00 -36.52
CA LEU A 31 43.38 11.29 -37.12
C LEU A 31 42.83 10.17 -36.22
N LYS A 32 43.68 9.52 -35.41
CA LYS A 32 43.24 8.54 -34.40
C LYS A 32 42.42 9.25 -33.30
N THR A 33 42.88 10.38 -32.84
CA THR A 33 42.16 11.20 -31.82
C THR A 33 40.82 11.66 -32.37
N ILE A 34 40.79 12.20 -33.59
CA ILE A 34 39.54 12.63 -34.24
C ILE A 34 38.58 11.42 -34.41
N SER A 35 39.12 10.25 -34.82
CA SER A 35 38.32 9.04 -34.96
C SER A 35 37.68 8.58 -33.63
N ALA A 36 38.43 8.63 -32.54
CA ALA A 36 37.93 8.30 -31.21
C ALA A 36 36.83 9.28 -30.75
N HIS A 37 37.05 10.60 -30.93
CA HIS A 37 36.06 11.62 -30.62
C HIS A 37 34.78 11.48 -31.47
N ALA A 38 34.94 11.25 -32.79
CA ALA A 38 33.80 11.02 -33.67
C ALA A 38 33.01 9.78 -33.28
N SER A 39 33.67 8.69 -32.85
CA SER A 39 33.02 7.49 -32.33
C SER A 39 32.18 7.82 -31.09
N SER A 40 32.74 8.54 -30.14
CA SER A 40 32.02 8.95 -28.92
C SER A 40 30.79 9.82 -29.22
N ILE A 41 30.97 10.82 -30.15
CA ILE A 41 29.85 11.69 -30.55
C ILE A 41 28.71 10.88 -31.22
N ILE A 42 29.05 9.94 -32.10
CA ILE A 42 28.05 9.10 -32.78
C ILE A 42 27.27 8.26 -31.77
N VAL A 43 27.95 7.69 -30.78
CA VAL A 43 27.29 6.88 -29.75
C VAL A 43 26.40 7.75 -28.86
N GLN A 44 26.89 8.93 -28.44
CA GLN A 44 26.06 9.88 -27.68
C GLN A 44 24.82 10.31 -28.47
N ALA A 45 24.96 10.57 -29.76
CA ALA A 45 23.83 10.93 -30.62
C ALA A 45 22.79 9.78 -30.73
N ARG A 46 23.26 8.53 -30.93
CA ARG A 46 22.38 7.36 -30.98
C ARG A 46 21.68 7.10 -29.64
N LEU A 47 22.38 7.31 -28.52
CA LEU A 47 21.78 7.19 -27.19
C LEU A 47 20.72 8.27 -26.98
N ALA A 48 21.02 9.52 -27.33
CA ALA A 48 20.06 10.63 -27.21
C ALA A 48 18.80 10.37 -28.06
N GLU A 49 18.97 9.81 -29.26
CA GLU A 49 17.86 9.43 -30.14
C GLU A 49 17.05 8.26 -29.54
N SER A 50 17.71 7.24 -28.98
CA SER A 50 17.04 6.12 -28.30
C SER A 50 16.27 6.56 -27.06
N LEU A 51 16.87 7.44 -26.24
CA LEU A 51 16.19 8.02 -25.06
C LEU A 51 14.99 8.86 -25.49
N LYS A 52 15.13 9.66 -26.54
CA LYS A 52 14.03 10.45 -27.08
C LYS A 52 12.90 9.59 -27.60
N ASN A 53 13.21 8.50 -28.31
CA ASN A 53 12.22 7.55 -28.80
C ASN A 53 11.48 6.88 -27.62
N LYS A 54 12.19 6.45 -26.58
CA LYS A 54 11.56 5.88 -25.37
C LYS A 54 10.70 6.92 -24.61
N GLU A 55 11.16 8.16 -24.53
CA GLU A 55 10.35 9.24 -23.95
C GLU A 55 9.10 9.51 -24.79
N GLU A 56 9.19 9.45 -26.12
CA GLU A 56 8.04 9.59 -27.02
C GLU A 56 7.08 8.40 -26.87
N GLU A 57 7.58 7.17 -26.78
CA GLU A 57 6.78 5.96 -26.50
C GLU A 57 6.04 6.07 -25.17
N GLN A 58 6.72 6.52 -24.12
CA GLN A 58 6.11 6.73 -22.81
C GLN A 58 5.05 7.83 -22.84
N LYS A 59 5.31 8.93 -23.54
CA LYS A 59 4.33 10.00 -23.78
C LYS A 59 3.14 9.52 -24.61
N GLU A 60 3.38 8.68 -25.60
CA GLU A 60 2.32 8.04 -26.40
C GLU A 60 1.46 7.09 -25.57
N PHE A 61 2.09 6.25 -24.72
CA PHE A 61 1.37 5.39 -23.77
C PHE A 61 0.50 6.23 -22.84
N GLN A 62 1.04 7.30 -22.25
CA GLN A 62 0.29 8.19 -21.39
C GLN A 62 -0.86 8.91 -22.12
N LYS A 63 -0.65 9.29 -23.40
CA LYS A 63 -1.72 9.84 -24.25
C LYS A 63 -2.83 8.81 -24.52
N ARG A 64 -2.46 7.54 -24.80
CA ARG A 64 -3.44 6.47 -25.02
C ARG A 64 -4.23 6.20 -23.76
N MET A 65 -3.56 6.12 -22.59
CA MET A 65 -4.21 5.99 -21.30
C MET A 65 -5.19 7.14 -21.05
N ASN A 66 -4.76 8.37 -21.23
CA ASN A 66 -5.62 9.55 -21.05
C ASN A 66 -6.79 9.60 -22.07
N ALA A 67 -6.58 9.14 -23.32
CA ALA A 67 -7.64 9.04 -24.31
C ALA A 67 -8.66 7.96 -23.97
N ALA A 68 -8.20 6.78 -23.50
CA ALA A 68 -9.06 5.72 -23.01
C ALA A 68 -9.89 6.18 -21.81
N MET A 69 -9.27 6.88 -20.86
CA MET A 69 -9.97 7.45 -19.71
C MET A 69 -11.03 8.49 -20.12
N ARG A 70 -10.76 9.34 -21.13
CA ARG A 70 -11.78 10.26 -21.68
C ARG A 70 -12.92 9.49 -22.33
N LYS A 71 -12.61 8.43 -23.08
CA LYS A 71 -13.61 7.57 -23.73
C LYS A 71 -14.46 6.83 -22.70
N LEU A 72 -13.84 6.29 -21.64
CA LEU A 72 -14.56 5.68 -20.52
C LEU A 72 -15.53 6.66 -19.87
N ARG A 73 -15.12 7.92 -19.65
CA ARG A 73 -16.03 8.97 -19.14
C ARG A 73 -17.22 9.24 -20.05
N SER A 74 -17.12 9.03 -21.36
CA SER A 74 -18.24 9.21 -22.28
C SER A 74 -19.28 8.07 -22.22
N TYR A 75 -18.90 6.92 -21.67
CA TYR A 75 -19.82 5.80 -21.41
C TYR A 75 -20.50 5.91 -20.03
N GLU A 76 -20.08 6.88 -19.20
CA GLU A 76 -20.68 7.16 -17.91
C GLU A 76 -22.02 7.84 -18.14
N GLY A 77 -23.13 7.16 -17.85
CA GLY A 77 -24.45 7.74 -17.84
C GLY A 77 -24.54 8.87 -16.80
N GLY A 78 -25.37 9.87 -17.10
CA GLY A 78 -25.51 11.11 -16.36
C GLY A 78 -25.86 10.98 -14.86
N PRO A 79 -26.21 12.12 -14.20
CA PRO A 79 -26.25 12.22 -12.75
C PRO A 79 -27.20 11.21 -12.10
N ARG A 80 -26.79 10.73 -10.92
CA ARG A 80 -27.50 9.77 -10.08
C ARG A 80 -29.00 10.07 -9.96
N GLU A 81 -29.84 9.41 -10.74
CA GLU A 81 -31.24 9.23 -10.35
C GLU A 81 -31.29 8.07 -9.32
N ARG A 82 -31.56 8.40 -8.08
CA ARG A 82 -31.85 7.40 -7.03
C ARG A 82 -33.12 6.66 -7.43
N ALA A 83 -32.95 5.52 -8.12
CA ALA A 83 -34.04 4.61 -8.37
C ALA A 83 -34.53 4.03 -7.03
N ALA A 84 -35.82 4.10 -6.83
CA ALA A 84 -36.51 3.58 -5.67
C ALA A 84 -36.23 2.08 -5.49
N LYS A 85 -36.03 1.67 -4.23
CA LYS A 85 -35.83 0.35 -3.65
C LYS A 85 -36.51 -0.82 -4.40
N THR A 86 -35.95 -1.23 -5.51
CA THR A 86 -36.14 -2.54 -6.10
C THR A 86 -34.78 -3.19 -6.21
N LYS A 87 -34.68 -4.49 -5.96
CA LYS A 87 -33.44 -5.31 -6.01
C LYS A 87 -32.86 -5.40 -7.44
N GLN A 88 -32.68 -4.27 -8.11
CA GLN A 88 -31.99 -4.19 -9.38
C GLN A 88 -30.51 -3.85 -9.12
N HIS A 89 -29.61 -4.68 -9.64
CA HIS A 89 -28.17 -4.42 -9.60
C HIS A 89 -27.90 -3.04 -10.17
N TRP A 90 -27.23 -2.20 -9.40
CA TRP A 90 -26.84 -0.87 -9.83
C TRP A 90 -25.76 -0.98 -10.90
N HIS A 91 -25.85 -0.13 -11.92
CA HIS A 91 -24.86 -0.04 -13.01
C HIS A 91 -24.29 1.38 -13.04
N GLY A 92 -22.98 1.50 -12.89
CA GLY A 92 -22.37 2.81 -12.92
C GLY A 92 -20.91 2.81 -12.50
N ARG A 93 -20.40 4.00 -12.24
CA ARG A 93 -19.05 4.21 -11.74
C ARG A 93 -19.08 4.93 -10.39
N LEU A 94 -18.36 4.38 -9.45
CA LEU A 94 -18.00 5.00 -8.19
C LEU A 94 -16.59 5.58 -8.28
N ASN A 95 -16.29 6.59 -7.49
CA ASN A 95 -14.98 7.21 -7.45
C ASN A 95 -14.47 7.24 -6.01
N GLY A 96 -13.17 6.98 -5.86
CA GLY A 96 -12.45 7.04 -4.61
C GLY A 96 -11.01 7.50 -4.83
N LEU A 97 -10.16 7.21 -3.89
CA LEU A 97 -8.73 7.50 -3.92
C LEU A 97 -7.98 6.27 -4.44
N ALA A 98 -7.12 6.46 -5.44
CA ALA A 98 -6.20 5.43 -5.93
C ALA A 98 -5.19 5.08 -4.84
N ALA A 99 -5.24 3.85 -4.31
CA ALA A 99 -4.40 3.42 -3.21
C ALA A 99 -3.28 2.47 -3.64
N SER A 100 -3.58 1.51 -4.53
CA SER A 100 -2.59 0.63 -5.15
C SER A 100 -2.83 0.56 -6.65
N PRO A 101 -1.79 0.75 -7.49
CA PRO A 101 -1.94 0.82 -8.93
C PRO A 101 -2.33 -0.52 -9.56
N GLY A 102 -2.84 -0.46 -10.79
CA GLY A 102 -3.22 -1.62 -11.57
C GLY A 102 -4.71 -1.68 -11.88
N PHE A 103 -5.10 -2.72 -12.59
CA PHE A 103 -6.49 -3.01 -12.93
C PHE A 103 -6.89 -4.35 -12.36
N GLY A 104 -8.04 -4.40 -11.67
CA GLY A 104 -8.60 -5.62 -11.12
C GLY A 104 -10.02 -5.85 -11.58
N ARG A 105 -10.35 -7.08 -11.99
CA ARG A 105 -11.70 -7.45 -12.40
C ARG A 105 -12.12 -8.75 -11.72
N GLY A 106 -13.32 -8.74 -11.13
CA GLY A 106 -13.87 -9.92 -10.49
C GLY A 106 -15.26 -9.70 -9.94
N LYS A 107 -15.80 -10.75 -9.33
CA LYS A 107 -17.07 -10.66 -8.62
C LYS A 107 -16.86 -10.04 -7.24
N ALA A 108 -17.76 -9.15 -6.84
CA ALA A 108 -17.76 -8.56 -5.52
C ALA A 108 -17.89 -9.63 -4.45
N PHE A 109 -16.92 -9.67 -3.56
CA PHE A 109 -16.98 -10.36 -2.29
C PHE A 109 -17.15 -9.30 -1.20
N VAL A 110 -18.41 -9.10 -0.80
CA VAL A 110 -18.76 -8.06 0.16
C VAL A 110 -18.58 -8.61 1.57
N LEU A 111 -17.64 -8.03 2.32
CA LEU A 111 -17.59 -8.24 3.76
C LEU A 111 -18.74 -7.48 4.40
N GLU A 112 -19.62 -8.22 5.07
CA GLU A 112 -20.71 -7.60 5.81
C GLU A 112 -20.15 -6.59 6.82
N PRO A 113 -20.82 -5.42 6.96
CA PRO A 113 -20.46 -4.47 7.99
C PRO A 113 -20.45 -5.17 9.34
N ARG A 114 -19.40 -4.98 10.10
CA ARG A 114 -19.30 -5.54 11.44
C ARG A 114 -20.46 -5.06 12.31
N LEU A 115 -20.83 -5.87 13.29
CA LEU A 115 -21.87 -5.54 14.27
C LEU A 115 -21.64 -4.14 14.82
N ASP A 116 -22.57 -3.22 14.55
CA ASP A 116 -22.55 -1.91 15.20
C ASP A 116 -22.78 -2.11 16.70
N LEU A 117 -21.81 -1.67 17.51
CA LEU A 117 -21.91 -1.71 18.96
C LEU A 117 -23.24 -1.11 19.42
N SER A 118 -23.70 -0.03 18.78
CA SER A 118 -24.95 0.67 19.13
C SER A 118 -26.21 -0.18 18.87
N ALA A 119 -26.14 -1.16 17.98
CA ALA A 119 -27.26 -2.05 17.65
C ALA A 119 -27.51 -3.15 18.68
N ILE A 120 -26.58 -3.39 19.63
CA ILE A 120 -26.73 -4.42 20.65
C ILE A 120 -27.80 -4.01 21.67
N PRO A 121 -28.90 -4.77 21.80
CA PRO A 121 -30.00 -4.38 22.66
C PRO A 121 -29.64 -4.53 24.15
N LYS A 122 -30.20 -3.63 24.97
CA LYS A 122 -30.12 -3.75 26.42
C LYS A 122 -30.91 -4.97 26.88
N LYS A 123 -30.19 -6.01 27.31
CA LYS A 123 -30.79 -7.28 27.72
C LYS A 123 -30.26 -7.72 29.08
N LYS A 124 -31.14 -8.31 29.88
CA LYS A 124 -30.80 -8.89 31.19
C LYS A 124 -30.40 -10.34 31.08
N ALA A 125 -29.38 -10.75 31.80
CA ALA A 125 -28.95 -12.11 31.95
C ALA A 125 -29.89 -12.91 32.82
N ARG A 126 -30.22 -14.12 32.41
CA ARG A 126 -30.96 -15.05 33.28
C ARG A 126 -30.05 -15.69 34.33
N LYS A 127 -28.77 -15.93 34.01
CA LYS A 127 -27.76 -16.54 34.86
C LYS A 127 -26.44 -15.75 34.74
N PRO A 128 -26.21 -14.77 35.62
CA PRO A 128 -25.00 -13.93 35.52
C PRO A 128 -23.68 -14.70 35.52
N GLN A 129 -23.60 -15.77 36.27
CA GLN A 129 -22.37 -16.58 36.32
C GLN A 129 -22.03 -17.22 34.98
N HIS A 130 -23.01 -17.72 34.28
CA HIS A 130 -22.83 -18.28 32.92
C HIS A 130 -22.43 -17.21 31.89
N GLU A 131 -22.95 -15.99 32.01
CA GLU A 131 -22.54 -14.89 31.16
C GLU A 131 -21.07 -14.48 31.40
N ILE A 132 -20.59 -14.54 32.64
CA ILE A 132 -19.19 -14.31 32.98
C ILE A 132 -18.30 -15.38 32.34
N GLU A 133 -18.69 -16.64 32.40
CA GLU A 133 -17.95 -17.74 31.78
C GLU A 133 -17.91 -17.60 30.27
N ARG A 134 -19.04 -17.23 29.63
CA ARG A 134 -19.08 -16.92 28.18
C ARG A 134 -18.14 -15.76 27.82
N PHE A 135 -18.16 -14.70 28.63
CA PHE A 135 -17.30 -13.53 28.41
C PHE A 135 -15.80 -13.92 28.51
N ARG A 136 -15.41 -14.62 29.56
CA ARG A 136 -14.02 -15.07 29.74
C ARG A 136 -13.56 -15.96 28.58
N GLY A 137 -14.39 -16.92 28.19
CA GLY A 137 -14.09 -17.75 27.03
C GLY A 137 -13.98 -16.95 25.71
N ALA A 138 -14.75 -15.86 25.56
CA ALA A 138 -14.62 -14.97 24.41
C ALA A 138 -13.30 -14.16 24.42
N VAL A 139 -12.84 -13.74 25.61
CA VAL A 139 -11.54 -13.08 25.79
C VAL A 139 -10.40 -14.03 25.43
N GLU A 140 -10.40 -15.25 25.99
CA GLU A 140 -9.37 -16.27 25.73
C GLU A 140 -9.28 -16.58 24.23
N ARG A 141 -10.40 -16.82 23.56
CA ARG A 141 -10.44 -17.04 22.10
C ARG A 141 -9.92 -15.83 21.33
N GLY A 142 -10.30 -14.61 21.74
CA GLY A 142 -9.82 -13.38 21.10
C GLY A 142 -8.29 -13.24 21.17
N ILE A 143 -7.69 -13.53 22.32
CA ILE A 143 -6.25 -13.50 22.52
C ILE A 143 -5.55 -14.55 21.66
N GLU A 144 -6.07 -15.78 21.62
CA GLU A 144 -5.53 -16.86 20.80
C GLU A 144 -5.58 -16.50 19.30
N GLN A 145 -6.70 -16.00 18.80
CA GLN A 145 -6.87 -15.57 17.44
C GLN A 145 -5.88 -14.47 17.05
N ILE A 146 -5.70 -13.46 17.93
CA ILE A 146 -4.72 -12.39 17.70
C ILE A 146 -3.31 -12.96 17.63
N GLY A 147 -2.97 -13.91 18.51
CA GLY A 147 -1.67 -14.58 18.50
C GLY A 147 -1.39 -15.32 17.18
N VAL A 148 -2.37 -16.04 16.66
CA VAL A 148 -2.27 -16.74 15.35
C VAL A 148 -2.06 -15.73 14.21
N ILE A 149 -2.86 -14.66 14.17
CA ILE A 149 -2.75 -13.63 13.14
C ILE A 149 -1.39 -12.94 13.24
N LYS A 150 -0.97 -12.54 14.45
CA LYS A 150 0.34 -11.92 14.68
C LYS A 150 1.49 -12.78 14.16
N ASN A 151 1.51 -14.06 14.52
CA ASN A 151 2.56 -14.97 14.06
C ASN A 151 2.59 -15.10 12.53
N ARG A 152 1.43 -15.16 11.91
CA ARG A 152 1.30 -15.24 10.45
C ARG A 152 1.80 -13.95 9.79
N MET A 153 1.33 -12.81 10.25
CA MET A 153 1.67 -11.51 9.67
C MET A 153 3.14 -11.10 9.94
N SER A 154 3.79 -11.61 10.99
CA SER A 154 5.19 -11.29 11.32
C SER A 154 6.19 -11.64 10.22
N HIS A 155 5.84 -12.51 9.30
CA HIS A 155 6.66 -12.87 8.14
C HIS A 155 6.37 -12.02 6.90
N MET A 156 5.30 -11.22 6.92
CA MET A 156 4.77 -10.52 5.75
C MET A 156 4.83 -9.00 5.86
N ILE A 157 4.75 -8.48 7.08
CA ILE A 157 4.72 -7.04 7.36
C ILE A 157 5.78 -6.61 8.36
N SER A 158 5.99 -5.31 8.53
CA SER A 158 6.99 -4.76 9.45
C SER A 158 6.66 -5.06 10.92
N ALA A 159 7.66 -5.00 11.80
CA ALA A 159 7.46 -5.22 13.24
C ALA A 159 6.54 -4.13 13.85
N GLU A 160 6.63 -2.90 13.35
CA GLU A 160 5.79 -1.79 13.75
C GLU A 160 4.32 -2.06 13.41
N GLU A 161 4.07 -2.62 12.23
CA GLU A 161 2.73 -3.02 11.81
C GLU A 161 2.24 -4.24 12.60
N VAL A 162 3.15 -5.16 12.92
CA VAL A 162 2.86 -6.32 13.80
C VAL A 162 2.55 -5.87 15.23
N ALA A 163 3.16 -4.78 15.72
CA ALA A 163 2.94 -4.27 17.07
C ALA A 163 1.49 -3.85 17.34
N ILE A 164 0.70 -3.56 16.31
CA ILE A 164 -0.73 -3.29 16.47
C ILE A 164 -1.47 -4.48 17.10
N PHE A 165 -1.07 -5.71 16.80
CA PHE A 165 -1.66 -6.90 17.41
C PHE A 165 -1.35 -7.00 18.91
N ASP A 166 -0.22 -6.47 19.38
CA ASP A 166 0.09 -6.37 20.81
C ASP A 166 -0.83 -5.37 21.51
N VAL A 167 -1.18 -4.27 20.84
CA VAL A 167 -2.14 -3.29 21.37
C VAL A 167 -3.53 -3.93 21.51
N TYR A 168 -4.01 -4.68 20.52
CA TYR A 168 -5.28 -5.40 20.64
C TYR A 168 -5.25 -6.41 21.78
N ARG A 169 -4.17 -7.16 21.91
CA ARG A 169 -3.98 -8.09 23.01
C ARG A 169 -4.01 -7.39 24.37
N LEU A 170 -3.28 -6.28 24.51
CA LEU A 170 -3.27 -5.49 25.75
C LEU A 170 -4.67 -4.97 26.12
N ILE A 171 -5.48 -4.52 25.14
CA ILE A 171 -6.86 -4.09 25.39
C ILE A 171 -7.73 -5.25 25.88
N LEU A 172 -7.59 -6.45 25.28
CA LEU A 172 -8.34 -7.63 25.69
C LEU A 172 -7.91 -8.18 27.05
N GLU A 173 -6.63 -8.05 27.39
CA GLU A 173 -6.05 -8.50 28.68
C GLU A 173 -6.15 -7.46 29.80
N ASP A 174 -6.68 -6.23 29.50
CA ASP A 174 -6.74 -5.15 30.47
C ASP A 174 -7.62 -5.53 31.68
N PRO A 175 -7.02 -5.64 32.89
CA PRO A 175 -7.76 -6.08 34.08
C PRO A 175 -8.89 -5.14 34.47
N GLU A 176 -8.76 -3.84 34.17
CA GLU A 176 -9.78 -2.85 34.50
C GLU A 176 -11.01 -3.00 33.59
N ILE A 177 -10.79 -3.17 32.28
CA ILE A 177 -11.86 -3.42 31.31
C ILE A 177 -12.59 -4.72 31.67
N ILE A 178 -11.85 -5.82 31.91
CA ILE A 178 -12.42 -7.11 32.28
C ILE A 178 -13.25 -6.98 33.56
N GLN A 179 -12.70 -6.35 34.62
CA GLN A 179 -13.39 -6.18 35.86
C GLN A 179 -14.66 -5.33 35.73
N GLN A 180 -14.63 -4.26 34.96
CA GLN A 180 -15.80 -3.42 34.72
C GLN A 180 -16.90 -4.19 33.98
N ILE A 181 -16.57 -5.00 32.97
CA ILE A 181 -17.54 -5.83 32.25
C ILE A 181 -18.15 -6.87 33.19
N GLU A 182 -17.33 -7.57 33.96
CA GLU A 182 -17.85 -8.55 34.95
C GLU A 182 -18.76 -7.89 36.01
N GLN A 183 -18.44 -6.67 36.44
CA GLN A 183 -19.29 -5.93 37.36
C GLN A 183 -20.66 -5.59 36.73
N GLN A 184 -20.71 -5.20 35.47
CA GLN A 184 -21.98 -4.95 34.76
C GLN A 184 -22.80 -6.22 34.63
N ILE A 185 -22.17 -7.38 34.39
CA ILE A 185 -22.87 -8.65 34.36
C ILE A 185 -23.36 -9.04 35.78
N ARG A 186 -22.49 -8.97 36.78
CA ARG A 186 -22.75 -9.48 38.14
C ARG A 186 -23.71 -8.58 38.91
N LYS A 187 -23.48 -7.24 38.91
CA LYS A 187 -24.25 -6.28 39.73
C LYS A 187 -25.49 -5.78 38.99
N ALA A 188 -25.33 -5.41 37.72
CA ALA A 188 -26.44 -4.87 36.93
C ALA A 188 -27.25 -5.96 36.21
N GLY A 189 -26.78 -7.22 36.20
CA GLY A 189 -27.46 -8.37 35.60
C GLY A 189 -27.64 -8.26 34.09
N PHE A 190 -26.68 -7.66 33.39
CA PHE A 190 -26.72 -7.58 31.93
C PHE A 190 -26.13 -8.82 31.26
N THR A 191 -26.51 -9.09 29.99
CA THR A 191 -25.82 -10.09 29.17
C THR A 191 -24.40 -9.65 28.88
N ALA A 192 -23.53 -10.60 28.54
CA ALA A 192 -22.14 -10.33 28.22
C ALA A 192 -21.99 -9.33 27.08
N GLU A 193 -22.78 -9.47 26.01
CA GLU A 193 -22.74 -8.58 24.84
C GLU A 193 -23.07 -7.13 25.22
N TYR A 194 -24.14 -6.93 26.03
CA TYR A 194 -24.51 -5.57 26.43
C TYR A 194 -23.52 -4.97 27.42
N ALA A 195 -22.92 -5.77 28.30
CA ALA A 195 -21.89 -5.32 29.23
C ALA A 195 -20.61 -4.89 28.48
N VAL A 196 -20.18 -5.67 27.47
CA VAL A 196 -19.07 -5.31 26.56
C VAL A 196 -19.37 -3.98 25.88
N ARG A 197 -20.53 -3.86 25.19
CA ARG A 197 -20.96 -2.60 24.58
C ARG A 197 -20.83 -1.44 25.54
N LEU A 198 -21.43 -1.51 26.70
CA LEU A 198 -21.52 -0.39 27.66
C LEU A 198 -20.15 0.08 28.16
N VAL A 199 -19.23 -0.85 28.43
CA VAL A 199 -17.91 -0.54 28.93
C VAL A 199 -17.04 0.03 27.80
N PHE A 200 -17.05 -0.57 26.62
CA PHE A 200 -16.27 -0.10 25.49
C PHE A 200 -16.76 1.26 24.95
N GLU A 201 -18.08 1.50 24.89
CA GLU A 201 -18.61 2.84 24.52
C GLU A 201 -18.08 3.93 25.47
N ARG A 202 -18.10 3.69 26.78
CA ARG A 202 -17.55 4.64 27.77
C ARG A 202 -16.04 4.85 27.60
N TYR A 203 -15.32 3.76 27.30
CA TYR A 203 -13.88 3.81 27.09
C TYR A 203 -13.54 4.62 25.84
N MET A 204 -14.24 4.38 24.73
CA MET A 204 -14.12 5.15 23.50
C MET A 204 -14.49 6.63 23.70
N GLU A 205 -15.57 6.94 24.41
CA GLU A 205 -15.94 8.32 24.73
C GLU A 205 -14.86 9.03 25.57
N SER A 206 -14.22 8.32 26.50
CA SER A 206 -13.13 8.87 27.30
C SER A 206 -11.90 9.18 26.45
N ILE A 207 -11.53 8.27 25.55
CA ILE A 207 -10.40 8.43 24.62
C ILE A 207 -10.69 9.56 23.62
N ALA A 208 -11.91 9.64 23.08
CA ALA A 208 -12.29 10.66 22.11
C ALA A 208 -12.23 12.09 22.68
N LYS A 209 -12.39 12.25 24.01
CA LYS A 209 -12.26 13.53 24.71
C LYS A 209 -10.81 13.90 25.03
N SER A 210 -9.86 13.02 24.79
CA SER A 210 -8.44 13.31 24.99
C SER A 210 -7.99 14.44 24.06
N GLU A 211 -7.21 15.37 24.57
CA GLU A 211 -6.58 16.42 23.77
C GLU A 211 -5.48 15.87 22.87
N ASP A 212 -4.95 14.70 23.20
CA ASP A 212 -3.91 14.01 22.44
C ASP A 212 -4.50 13.30 21.19
N SER A 213 -4.01 13.70 20.02
CA SER A 213 -4.42 13.13 18.72
C SER A 213 -4.13 11.64 18.62
N TYR A 214 -3.07 11.18 19.26
CA TYR A 214 -2.67 9.77 19.29
C TYR A 214 -3.73 8.89 19.95
N PHE A 215 -4.28 9.31 21.08
CA PHE A 215 -5.35 8.54 21.73
C PHE A 215 -6.63 8.52 20.89
N ARG A 216 -6.94 9.61 20.17
CA ARG A 216 -8.11 9.64 19.28
C ARG A 216 -7.98 8.64 18.11
N GLU A 217 -6.78 8.48 17.54
CA GLU A 217 -6.53 7.49 16.49
C GLU A 217 -6.71 6.05 17.00
N ARG A 218 -6.40 5.81 18.29
CA ARG A 218 -6.59 4.50 18.94
C ARG A 218 -8.04 4.11 19.23
N THR A 219 -8.99 5.03 19.04
CA THR A 219 -10.42 4.73 19.19
C THR A 219 -10.85 3.59 18.26
N THR A 220 -10.26 3.50 17.05
CA THR A 220 -10.51 2.41 16.11
C THR A 220 -10.03 1.07 16.65
N ASP A 221 -8.84 1.02 17.26
CA ASP A 221 -8.27 -0.20 17.83
C ASP A 221 -9.16 -0.75 18.97
N VAL A 222 -9.65 0.15 19.82
CA VAL A 222 -10.57 -0.20 20.91
C VAL A 222 -11.90 -0.73 20.36
N LYS A 223 -12.41 -0.10 19.33
CA LYS A 223 -13.64 -0.54 18.63
C LYS A 223 -13.46 -1.95 18.04
N ASP A 224 -12.34 -2.20 17.38
CA ASP A 224 -12.05 -3.51 16.78
C ASP A 224 -11.92 -4.62 17.85
N ALA A 225 -11.25 -4.32 18.99
CA ALA A 225 -11.18 -5.25 20.11
C ALA A 225 -12.57 -5.60 20.67
N ALA A 226 -13.44 -4.59 20.81
CA ALA A 226 -14.83 -4.81 21.25
C ALA A 226 -15.62 -5.66 20.26
N GLN A 227 -15.49 -5.40 18.97
CA GLN A 227 -16.17 -6.17 17.92
C GLN A 227 -15.75 -7.63 17.92
N ARG A 228 -14.45 -7.91 18.09
CA ARG A 228 -13.93 -9.27 18.19
C ARG A 228 -14.51 -10.02 19.39
N LEU A 229 -14.63 -9.36 20.54
CA LEU A 229 -15.28 -9.96 21.71
C LEU A 229 -16.73 -10.31 21.43
N LEU A 230 -17.46 -9.44 20.72
CA LEU A 230 -18.86 -9.66 20.38
C LEU A 230 -19.04 -10.80 19.36
N GLU A 231 -18.16 -10.90 18.37
CA GLU A 231 -18.11 -12.01 17.41
C GLU A 231 -17.90 -13.33 18.15
N ASN A 232 -16.94 -13.36 19.09
CA ASN A 232 -16.65 -14.55 19.90
C ASN A 232 -17.79 -14.88 20.88
N LEU A 233 -18.57 -13.89 21.34
CA LEU A 233 -19.75 -14.11 22.17
C LEU A 233 -20.94 -14.64 21.37
N SER A 234 -21.10 -14.22 20.13
CA SER A 234 -22.20 -14.67 19.25
C SER A 234 -22.00 -16.10 18.72
N GLY A 235 -20.82 -16.69 18.92
CA GLY A 235 -20.50 -18.02 18.42
C GLY A 235 -20.22 -18.05 16.91
N SER A 236 -20.05 -16.91 16.29
CA SER A 236 -19.55 -16.79 14.92
C SER A 236 -18.04 -17.00 14.91
N ASP A 237 -17.60 -18.15 15.43
CA ASP A 237 -16.18 -18.55 15.41
C ASP A 237 -15.71 -18.60 13.95
N GLY A 238 -14.91 -17.59 13.61
CA GLY A 238 -14.16 -17.54 12.36
C GLY A 238 -15.00 -18.02 11.16
N GLN A 239 -15.91 -17.20 10.65
CA GLN A 239 -16.49 -17.53 9.35
C GLN A 239 -15.32 -17.76 8.40
N GLN A 240 -15.04 -19.04 8.11
CA GLN A 240 -14.20 -19.40 6.97
C GLN A 240 -14.99 -18.95 5.74
N TYR A 241 -14.65 -17.75 5.29
CA TYR A 241 -15.21 -17.26 4.05
C TYR A 241 -14.72 -18.13 2.91
N GLU A 242 -15.62 -18.81 2.22
CA GLU A 242 -15.31 -19.37 0.92
C GLU A 242 -15.16 -18.22 -0.07
N ILE A 243 -13.93 -17.71 -0.18
CA ILE A 243 -13.60 -16.62 -1.09
C ILE A 243 -13.55 -17.21 -2.50
N PRO A 244 -14.40 -16.74 -3.43
CA PRO A 244 -14.34 -17.19 -4.82
C PRO A 244 -12.97 -16.84 -5.43
N ALA A 245 -12.50 -17.67 -6.36
CA ALA A 245 -11.37 -17.31 -7.19
C ALA A 245 -11.68 -16.01 -7.96
N ASP A 246 -10.68 -15.17 -8.13
CA ASP A 246 -10.81 -13.89 -8.85
C ASP A 246 -11.86 -12.92 -8.25
N ALA A 247 -12.00 -12.90 -6.93
CA ALA A 247 -12.91 -11.98 -6.24
C ALA A 247 -12.35 -10.56 -6.17
N VAL A 248 -13.24 -9.57 -6.10
CA VAL A 248 -12.92 -8.20 -5.67
C VAL A 248 -13.46 -8.04 -4.25
N LEU A 249 -12.57 -7.75 -3.31
CA LEU A 249 -12.94 -7.51 -1.92
C LEU A 249 -13.61 -6.15 -1.78
N VAL A 250 -14.80 -6.13 -1.21
CA VAL A 250 -15.59 -4.93 -0.94
C VAL A 250 -15.89 -4.87 0.55
N ALA A 251 -15.49 -3.79 1.19
CA ALA A 251 -15.75 -3.61 2.63
C ALA A 251 -15.94 -2.13 2.98
N GLN A 252 -16.48 -1.89 4.16
CA GLN A 252 -16.50 -0.54 4.72
C GLN A 252 -15.08 -0.12 5.09
N ASP A 253 -14.38 -0.98 5.82
CA ASP A 253 -12.99 -0.85 6.25
C ASP A 253 -12.42 -2.26 6.46
N LEU A 254 -11.09 -2.37 6.51
CA LEU A 254 -10.41 -3.61 6.84
C LEU A 254 -9.67 -3.46 8.17
N SER A 255 -10.03 -4.27 9.13
CA SER A 255 -9.25 -4.38 10.36
C SER A 255 -7.96 -5.16 10.10
N PRO A 256 -6.96 -5.05 10.98
CA PRO A 256 -5.78 -5.89 10.92
C PRO A 256 -6.07 -7.41 10.89
N ALA A 257 -7.18 -7.83 11.48
CA ALA A 257 -7.61 -9.23 11.42
C ALA A 257 -8.08 -9.65 10.04
N ASP A 258 -8.78 -8.75 9.32
CA ASP A 258 -9.25 -9.02 7.96
C ASP A 258 -8.11 -9.04 6.95
N LEU A 259 -6.98 -8.42 7.29
CA LEU A 259 -5.79 -8.42 6.43
C LEU A 259 -5.24 -9.83 6.19
N SER A 260 -5.51 -10.76 7.10
CA SER A 260 -5.20 -12.18 6.88
C SER A 260 -5.98 -12.82 5.73
N LEU A 261 -7.09 -12.20 5.30
CA LEU A 261 -7.85 -12.63 4.11
C LEU A 261 -7.11 -12.31 2.81
N LEU A 262 -6.21 -11.31 2.84
CA LEU A 262 -5.46 -10.86 1.66
C LEU A 262 -4.33 -11.81 1.26
N GLU A 263 -4.09 -12.89 2.02
CA GLU A 263 -3.08 -13.88 1.68
C GLU A 263 -3.44 -14.64 0.39
N GLY A 264 -2.46 -14.70 -0.51
CA GLY A 264 -2.55 -15.42 -1.78
C GLY A 264 -3.29 -14.61 -2.88
N ASP A 265 -3.24 -15.13 -4.10
CA ASP A 265 -3.84 -14.51 -5.30
C ASP A 265 -5.38 -14.59 -5.35
N LYS A 266 -6.04 -14.56 -4.19
CA LYS A 266 -7.50 -14.73 -4.11
C LYS A 266 -8.27 -13.51 -4.59
N PHE A 267 -7.70 -12.32 -4.37
CA PHE A 267 -8.35 -11.08 -4.72
C PHE A 267 -7.68 -10.39 -5.90
N LYS A 268 -8.49 -10.03 -6.87
CA LYS A 268 -8.06 -9.24 -8.05
C LYS A 268 -8.20 -7.73 -7.83
N GLY A 269 -8.78 -7.32 -6.72
CA GLY A 269 -8.93 -5.91 -6.37
C GLY A 269 -9.51 -5.74 -4.97
N ILE A 270 -9.29 -4.56 -4.40
CA ILE A 270 -9.84 -4.15 -3.09
C ILE A 270 -10.54 -2.81 -3.25
N VAL A 271 -11.75 -2.71 -2.71
CA VAL A 271 -12.52 -1.46 -2.69
C VAL A 271 -13.04 -1.22 -1.29
N LEU A 272 -12.70 -0.05 -0.72
CA LEU A 272 -13.12 0.32 0.62
C LEU A 272 -13.93 1.62 0.60
N SER A 273 -14.99 1.68 1.41
CA SER A 273 -15.78 2.92 1.52
C SER A 273 -15.10 3.97 2.38
N THR A 274 -14.24 3.57 3.32
CA THR A 274 -13.46 4.46 4.18
C THR A 274 -11.96 4.25 3.98
N GLY A 275 -11.15 5.02 4.70
CA GLY A 275 -9.69 4.93 4.65
C GLY A 275 -9.05 5.92 3.69
N GLY A 276 -7.75 6.07 3.84
CA GLY A 276 -6.89 6.91 3.01
C GLY A 276 -5.77 6.11 2.36
N VAL A 277 -5.00 6.73 1.48
CA VAL A 277 -3.87 6.10 0.76
C VAL A 277 -2.72 5.66 1.68
N THR A 278 -2.71 6.14 2.92
CA THR A 278 -1.74 5.79 3.97
C THR A 278 -2.32 4.84 5.02
N SER A 279 -3.55 4.36 4.85
CA SER A 279 -4.15 3.38 5.77
C SER A 279 -3.41 2.03 5.71
N HIS A 280 -3.47 1.25 6.77
CA HIS A 280 -2.85 -0.08 6.83
C HIS A 280 -3.33 -0.98 5.69
N ALA A 281 -4.63 -0.95 5.37
CA ALA A 281 -5.20 -1.68 4.23
C ALA A 281 -4.58 -1.25 2.90
N SER A 282 -4.37 0.06 2.68
CA SER A 282 -3.75 0.60 1.47
C SER A 282 -2.28 0.20 1.34
N ILE A 283 -1.54 0.25 2.45
CA ILE A 283 -0.13 -0.16 2.49
C ILE A 283 -0.01 -1.64 2.11
N LEU A 284 -0.82 -2.50 2.72
CA LEU A 284 -0.79 -3.94 2.44
C LEU A 284 -1.29 -4.28 1.04
N ALA A 285 -2.35 -3.64 0.55
CA ALA A 285 -2.80 -3.82 -0.83
C ALA A 285 -1.67 -3.51 -1.81
N LYS A 286 -0.90 -2.45 -1.54
CA LYS A 286 0.28 -2.08 -2.31
C LYS A 286 1.38 -3.13 -2.21
N SER A 287 1.64 -3.66 -1.00
CA SER A 287 2.64 -4.69 -0.75
C SER A 287 2.32 -6.01 -1.45
N PHE A 288 1.05 -6.33 -1.61
CA PHE A 288 0.59 -7.50 -2.36
C PHE A 288 0.32 -7.21 -3.85
N GLU A 289 0.63 -6.01 -4.33
CA GLU A 289 0.36 -5.56 -5.71
C GLU A 289 -1.12 -5.75 -6.13
N ILE A 290 -2.05 -5.68 -5.16
CA ILE A 290 -3.48 -5.79 -5.42
C ILE A 290 -4.03 -4.40 -5.76
N PRO A 291 -4.59 -4.19 -6.96
CA PRO A 291 -5.23 -2.93 -7.33
C PRO A 291 -6.28 -2.51 -6.30
N SER A 292 -6.18 -1.27 -5.80
CA SER A 292 -7.10 -0.86 -4.73
C SER A 292 -7.56 0.60 -4.84
N VAL A 293 -8.82 0.79 -4.45
CA VAL A 293 -9.49 2.09 -4.37
C VAL A 293 -10.14 2.23 -3.00
N VAL A 294 -9.86 3.33 -2.31
CA VAL A 294 -10.36 3.59 -0.94
C VAL A 294 -11.14 4.90 -0.89
N GLY A 295 -11.92 5.11 0.19
CA GLY A 295 -12.72 6.32 0.33
C GLY A 295 -13.86 6.43 -0.70
N VAL A 296 -14.46 5.30 -1.08
CA VAL A 296 -15.51 5.25 -2.09
C VAL A 296 -16.88 5.51 -1.45
N GLU A 297 -17.42 6.69 -1.68
CA GLU A 297 -18.75 7.05 -1.17
C GLU A 297 -19.86 6.23 -1.81
N GLY A 298 -20.81 5.75 -0.99
CA GLY A 298 -21.97 4.97 -1.43
C GLY A 298 -21.64 3.52 -1.81
N LEU A 299 -20.40 3.05 -1.57
CA LEU A 299 -19.96 1.71 -1.93
C LEU A 299 -20.87 0.61 -1.38
N MET A 300 -21.15 0.67 -0.07
CA MET A 300 -21.93 -0.38 0.61
C MET A 300 -23.42 -0.33 0.29
N ASP A 301 -23.91 0.77 -0.29
CA ASP A 301 -25.31 0.91 -0.72
C ASP A 301 -25.50 0.45 -2.17
N ASP A 302 -24.50 0.65 -3.02
CA ASP A 302 -24.57 0.49 -4.48
C ASP A 302 -23.97 -0.84 -4.96
N VAL A 303 -23.13 -1.52 -4.15
CA VAL A 303 -22.47 -2.79 -4.50
C VAL A 303 -23.01 -3.94 -3.67
N HIS A 304 -23.40 -5.01 -4.35
CA HIS A 304 -23.95 -6.21 -3.72
C HIS A 304 -23.08 -7.43 -4.00
N GLN A 305 -23.23 -8.44 -3.15
CA GLN A 305 -22.50 -9.70 -3.29
C GLN A 305 -22.70 -10.30 -4.69
N GLY A 306 -21.59 -10.58 -5.37
CA GLY A 306 -21.56 -11.20 -6.69
C GLY A 306 -21.69 -10.24 -7.88
N ASP A 307 -21.83 -8.90 -7.65
CA ASP A 307 -21.75 -7.90 -8.71
C ASP A 307 -20.40 -7.97 -9.43
N LEU A 308 -20.40 -7.78 -10.74
CA LEU A 308 -19.17 -7.70 -11.49
C LEU A 308 -18.54 -6.31 -11.28
N LEU A 309 -17.29 -6.30 -10.82
CA LEU A 309 -16.55 -5.06 -10.59
C LEU A 309 -15.32 -4.96 -11.49
N ILE A 310 -15.00 -3.74 -11.91
CA ILE A 310 -13.67 -3.37 -12.41
C ILE A 310 -13.12 -2.31 -11.47
N VAL A 311 -11.94 -2.56 -10.90
CA VAL A 311 -11.21 -1.68 -10.00
C VAL A 311 -10.06 -1.05 -10.77
N ASP A 312 -10.06 0.25 -10.91
CA ASP A 312 -8.97 1.01 -11.51
C ASP A 312 -8.17 1.72 -10.42
N GLY A 313 -7.15 1.03 -9.93
CA GLY A 313 -6.23 1.53 -8.91
C GLY A 313 -5.30 2.65 -9.40
N ASN A 314 -5.29 2.95 -10.72
CA ASN A 314 -4.52 4.06 -11.27
C ASN A 314 -5.31 5.38 -11.24
N SER A 315 -6.64 5.31 -11.46
CA SER A 315 -7.49 6.50 -11.49
C SER A 315 -8.39 6.68 -10.28
N GLY A 316 -8.53 5.66 -9.43
CA GLY A 316 -9.47 5.64 -8.31
C GLY A 316 -10.91 5.38 -8.75
N GLY A 317 -11.13 4.78 -9.92
CA GLY A 317 -12.44 4.44 -10.44
C GLY A 317 -12.87 3.01 -10.13
N VAL A 318 -14.14 2.81 -9.80
CA VAL A 318 -14.74 1.48 -9.63
C VAL A 318 -15.98 1.39 -10.48
N HIS A 319 -16.00 0.51 -11.46
CA HIS A 319 -17.18 0.25 -12.29
C HIS A 319 -17.95 -0.94 -11.71
N VAL A 320 -19.25 -0.73 -11.51
CA VAL A 320 -20.18 -1.74 -11.01
C VAL A 320 -21.07 -2.21 -12.15
N ASN A 321 -21.09 -3.51 -12.36
CA ASN A 321 -21.81 -4.16 -13.46
C ASN A 321 -21.59 -3.46 -14.81
N PRO A 322 -20.31 -3.31 -15.24
CA PRO A 322 -19.93 -2.53 -16.42
C PRO A 322 -20.57 -3.11 -17.69
N ASN A 323 -20.91 -2.24 -18.60
CA ASN A 323 -21.38 -2.65 -19.93
C ASN A 323 -20.25 -3.30 -20.75
N PRO A 324 -20.58 -4.06 -21.83
CA PRO A 324 -19.58 -4.77 -22.63
C PRO A 324 -18.52 -3.86 -23.28
N GLU A 325 -18.84 -2.57 -23.49
CA GLU A 325 -17.92 -1.62 -24.09
C GLU A 325 -16.85 -1.17 -23.12
N VAL A 326 -17.25 -0.91 -21.87
CA VAL A 326 -16.33 -0.63 -20.76
C VAL A 326 -15.41 -1.84 -20.51
N ILE A 327 -15.98 -3.05 -20.49
CA ILE A 327 -15.18 -4.28 -20.31
C ILE A 327 -14.11 -4.39 -21.40
N ARG A 328 -14.47 -4.22 -22.68
CA ARG A 328 -13.51 -4.30 -23.79
C ARG A 328 -12.40 -3.25 -23.72
N GLU A 329 -12.72 -2.05 -23.25
CA GLU A 329 -11.71 -1.00 -23.11
C GLU A 329 -10.74 -1.32 -21.97
N TYR A 330 -11.25 -1.83 -20.83
CA TYR A 330 -10.36 -2.29 -19.73
C TYR A 330 -9.56 -3.54 -20.10
N ASP A 331 -10.11 -4.48 -20.86
CA ASP A 331 -9.37 -5.64 -21.40
C ASP A 331 -8.19 -5.20 -22.28
N ARG A 332 -8.32 -4.06 -22.96
CA ARG A 332 -7.24 -3.48 -23.75
C ARG A 332 -6.21 -2.80 -22.84
N LEU A 333 -6.66 -1.97 -21.89
CA LEU A 333 -5.78 -1.28 -20.95
C LEU A 333 -4.98 -2.27 -20.10
N GLU A 334 -5.60 -3.36 -19.66
CA GLU A 334 -4.95 -4.41 -18.89
C GLU A 334 -3.84 -5.11 -19.70
N ARG A 335 -4.09 -5.40 -20.98
CA ARG A 335 -3.07 -5.94 -21.89
C ARG A 335 -1.91 -4.96 -22.10
N ASP A 336 -2.21 -3.71 -22.43
CA ASP A 336 -1.18 -2.68 -22.61
C ASP A 336 -0.32 -2.49 -21.34
N TYR A 337 -0.95 -2.59 -20.16
CA TYR A 337 -0.25 -2.52 -18.88
C TYR A 337 0.60 -3.76 -18.58
N ALA A 338 0.07 -4.95 -18.88
CA ALA A 338 0.81 -6.21 -18.73
C ALA A 338 2.02 -6.30 -19.67
N ASP A 339 1.88 -5.83 -20.92
CA ASP A 339 2.97 -5.77 -21.89
C ASP A 339 4.08 -4.82 -21.40
N LEU A 340 3.71 -3.64 -20.89
CA LEU A 340 4.67 -2.69 -20.30
C LEU A 340 5.40 -3.31 -19.09
N ASN A 341 4.67 -3.96 -18.19
CA ASN A 341 5.28 -4.60 -17.01
C ASN A 341 6.21 -5.76 -17.41
N ARG A 342 5.88 -6.51 -18.46
CA ARG A 342 6.74 -7.56 -18.99
C ARG A 342 8.06 -6.98 -19.55
N GLU A 343 7.98 -5.91 -20.36
CA GLU A 343 9.15 -5.22 -20.88
C GLU A 343 10.05 -4.67 -19.78
N LEU A 344 9.44 -4.08 -18.72
CA LEU A 344 10.16 -3.63 -17.55
C LEU A 344 10.80 -4.79 -16.78
N GLY A 345 10.10 -5.94 -16.71
CA GLY A 345 10.63 -7.18 -16.10
C GLY A 345 11.87 -7.70 -16.81
N GLU A 346 11.92 -7.64 -18.14
CA GLU A 346 13.07 -8.08 -18.93
C GLU A 346 14.34 -7.25 -18.71
N ILE A 347 14.18 -5.97 -18.39
CA ILE A 347 15.33 -5.06 -18.18
C ILE A 347 15.78 -4.98 -16.72
N LYS A 348 14.99 -5.42 -15.75
CA LYS A 348 15.30 -5.25 -14.32
C LYS A 348 16.60 -5.95 -13.89
N ASP A 349 16.92 -7.09 -14.50
CA ASP A 349 18.11 -7.88 -14.17
C ASP A 349 19.32 -7.52 -15.06
N LEU A 350 19.14 -6.61 -16.02
CA LEU A 350 20.23 -6.11 -16.84
C LEU A 350 21.11 -5.18 -16.02
N PRO A 351 22.45 -5.20 -16.25
CA PRO A 351 23.33 -4.24 -15.59
C PRO A 351 23.00 -2.81 -16.02
N ALA A 352 22.83 -1.92 -15.04
CA ALA A 352 22.72 -0.49 -15.32
C ALA A 352 24.08 0.03 -15.77
N GLU A 353 24.27 0.11 -17.07
CA GLU A 353 25.54 0.47 -17.69
C GLU A 353 25.30 1.48 -18.80
N THR A 354 26.07 2.55 -18.79
CA THR A 354 26.06 3.53 -19.85
C THR A 354 26.64 2.97 -21.14
N THR A 355 26.37 3.60 -22.27
CA THR A 355 26.85 3.12 -23.58
C THR A 355 28.35 3.09 -23.73
N ASP A 356 29.09 3.88 -22.93
CA ASP A 356 30.57 3.88 -22.86
C ASP A 356 31.11 2.84 -21.85
N GLY A 357 30.23 2.01 -21.24
CA GLY A 357 30.58 0.90 -20.37
C GLY A 357 30.76 1.26 -18.91
N HIS A 358 30.31 2.45 -18.50
CA HIS A 358 30.34 2.82 -17.10
C HIS A 358 29.15 2.23 -16.37
N ARG A 359 29.40 1.44 -15.32
CA ARG A 359 28.33 0.88 -14.47
C ARG A 359 27.85 1.87 -13.44
N VAL A 360 26.54 2.02 -13.34
CA VAL A 360 25.89 2.86 -12.36
C VAL A 360 25.13 1.95 -11.38
N ALA A 361 25.34 2.13 -10.09
CA ALA A 361 24.60 1.41 -9.09
C ALA A 361 23.21 2.04 -8.92
N LEU A 362 22.15 1.22 -9.00
CA LEU A 362 20.76 1.64 -8.79
C LEU A 362 20.32 1.25 -7.38
N TYR A 363 20.08 2.25 -6.55
CA TYR A 363 19.65 2.09 -5.17
C TYR A 363 18.23 2.58 -4.97
N ALA A 364 17.47 1.87 -4.14
CA ALA A 364 16.11 2.25 -3.79
C ALA A 364 16.10 3.36 -2.71
N ASN A 365 15.09 4.23 -2.79
CA ASN A 365 14.71 5.09 -1.68
C ASN A 365 13.55 4.43 -0.96
N ILE A 366 13.68 4.15 0.33
CA ILE A 366 12.68 3.48 1.16
C ILE A 366 12.33 4.30 2.39
N GLY A 367 11.14 4.13 2.92
CA GLY A 367 10.65 4.78 4.13
C GLY A 367 10.08 3.81 5.16
N LEU A 368 9.64 2.63 4.70
CA LEU A 368 9.09 1.57 5.53
C LEU A 368 9.93 0.30 5.40
N LEU A 369 9.85 -0.56 6.42
CA LEU A 369 10.52 -1.87 6.36
C LEU A 369 9.93 -2.76 5.25
N SER A 370 8.62 -2.67 4.99
CA SER A 370 7.95 -3.35 3.88
C SER A 370 8.55 -3.02 2.52
N ASP A 371 9.08 -1.80 2.33
CA ASP A 371 9.70 -1.39 1.07
C ASP A 371 10.97 -2.18 0.73
N VAL A 372 11.60 -2.84 1.72
CA VAL A 372 12.78 -3.70 1.51
C VAL A 372 12.46 -4.88 0.60
N ALA A 373 11.29 -5.50 0.79
CA ALA A 373 10.84 -6.58 -0.07
C ALA A 373 10.66 -6.12 -1.53
N PHE A 374 10.05 -4.94 -1.73
CA PHE A 374 9.91 -4.31 -3.04
C PHE A 374 11.25 -3.96 -3.68
N ALA A 375 12.15 -3.35 -2.91
CA ALA A 375 13.48 -3.04 -3.39
C ALA A 375 14.20 -4.29 -3.94
N ASN A 376 14.07 -5.41 -3.23
CA ASN A 376 14.63 -6.68 -3.69
C ASN A 376 13.87 -7.23 -4.92
N LEU A 377 12.54 -7.21 -4.92
CA LEU A 377 11.70 -7.68 -6.03
C LEU A 377 12.02 -6.95 -7.33
N HIS A 378 12.23 -5.63 -7.26
CA HIS A 378 12.55 -4.79 -8.42
C HIS A 378 14.06 -4.69 -8.73
N GLY A 379 14.90 -5.54 -8.14
CA GLY A 379 16.30 -5.67 -8.49
C GLY A 379 17.20 -4.53 -7.99
N ALA A 380 16.79 -3.80 -6.93
CA ALA A 380 17.63 -2.77 -6.34
C ALA A 380 18.97 -3.35 -5.84
N GLN A 381 20.06 -2.67 -6.16
CA GLN A 381 21.41 -3.07 -5.78
C GLN A 381 21.78 -2.63 -4.36
N GLY A 382 20.88 -1.95 -3.68
CA GLY A 382 21.02 -1.47 -2.32
C GLY A 382 19.94 -0.46 -1.97
N VAL A 383 20.04 0.11 -0.78
CA VAL A 383 19.24 1.24 -0.32
C VAL A 383 20.11 2.49 -0.33
N GLY A 384 19.77 3.43 -1.19
CA GLY A 384 20.46 4.73 -1.30
C GLY A 384 19.99 5.72 -0.25
N LEU A 385 18.76 5.57 0.22
CA LEU A 385 18.19 6.39 1.28
C LEU A 385 17.11 5.63 2.04
N TYR A 386 17.35 5.32 3.32
CA TYR A 386 16.30 4.96 4.26
C TYR A 386 15.86 6.21 5.03
N ARG A 387 14.59 6.59 4.84
CA ARG A 387 14.00 7.78 5.47
C ARG A 387 13.51 7.43 6.86
N THR A 388 14.18 7.93 7.89
CA THR A 388 13.88 7.63 9.29
C THR A 388 12.73 8.47 9.87
N GLU A 389 12.23 9.46 9.15
CA GLU A 389 11.18 10.37 9.64
C GLU A 389 9.89 9.62 9.97
N ILE A 390 9.52 8.62 9.15
CA ILE A 390 8.27 7.87 9.35
C ILE A 390 8.25 7.15 10.70
N PRO A 391 9.25 6.34 11.07
CA PRO A 391 9.37 5.79 12.42
C PRO A 391 9.27 6.84 13.53
N PHE A 392 9.98 7.97 13.39
CA PHE A 392 9.95 9.04 14.41
C PHE A 392 8.59 9.73 14.51
N LEU A 393 7.87 9.90 13.39
CA LEU A 393 6.54 10.51 13.38
C LEU A 393 5.46 9.58 13.95
N SER A 394 5.66 8.27 13.88
CA SER A 394 4.71 7.26 14.35
C SER A 394 4.86 6.92 15.84
N HIS A 395 5.97 7.30 16.50
CA HIS A 395 6.20 7.07 17.92
C HIS A 395 5.63 8.21 18.80
N ARG A 396 5.37 7.90 20.07
CA ARG A 396 4.92 8.87 21.09
C ARG A 396 6.02 9.78 21.57
N ASP A 397 7.22 9.23 21.67
CA ASP A 397 8.45 9.83 22.13
C ASP A 397 9.56 9.56 21.13
N PHE A 398 10.74 10.10 21.35
CA PHE A 398 11.90 9.73 20.56
C PHE A 398 12.14 8.23 20.69
N PRO A 399 12.24 7.49 19.56
CA PRO A 399 12.63 6.08 19.60
C PRO A 399 13.95 5.90 20.35
N SER A 400 13.99 4.94 21.27
CA SER A 400 15.20 4.58 21.99
C SER A 400 16.30 4.06 21.05
N GLU A 401 17.54 4.01 21.54
CA GLU A 401 18.65 3.44 20.77
C GLU A 401 18.37 1.99 20.39
N GLU A 402 17.79 1.22 21.28
CA GLU A 402 17.44 -0.19 21.07
C GLU A 402 16.38 -0.37 19.98
N GLU A 403 15.36 0.47 19.98
CA GLU A 403 14.30 0.45 18.95
C GLU A 403 14.87 0.83 17.58
N GLN A 404 15.66 1.90 17.50
CA GLN A 404 16.33 2.30 16.28
C GLN A 404 17.29 1.21 15.78
N TYR A 405 18.08 0.63 16.67
CA TYR A 405 18.99 -0.46 16.34
C TYR A 405 18.24 -1.68 15.77
N ALA A 406 17.16 -2.09 16.44
CA ALA A 406 16.35 -3.22 15.97
C ALA A 406 15.77 -2.98 14.59
N LEU A 407 15.26 -1.78 14.32
CA LEU A 407 14.70 -1.38 13.04
C LEU A 407 15.79 -1.35 11.94
N TYR A 408 16.90 -0.66 12.18
CA TYR A 408 17.98 -0.53 11.20
C TYR A 408 18.63 -1.87 10.89
N LYS A 409 18.81 -2.72 11.92
CA LYS A 409 19.30 -4.09 11.75
C LYS A 409 18.42 -4.89 10.79
N ARG A 410 17.10 -4.84 10.94
CA ARG A 410 16.15 -5.54 10.06
C ARG A 410 16.22 -5.03 8.62
N VAL A 411 16.36 -3.72 8.41
CA VAL A 411 16.54 -3.15 7.06
C VAL A 411 17.83 -3.68 6.43
N VAL A 412 18.92 -3.67 7.18
CA VAL A 412 20.23 -4.13 6.69
C VAL A 412 20.21 -5.63 6.39
N GLU A 413 19.67 -6.45 7.31
CA GLU A 413 19.54 -7.90 7.14
C GLU A 413 18.64 -8.24 5.96
N GLY A 414 17.53 -7.52 5.80
CA GLY A 414 16.59 -7.70 4.69
C GLY A 414 17.18 -7.41 3.31
N MET A 415 18.22 -6.57 3.24
CA MET A 415 18.96 -6.30 1.99
C MET A 415 20.05 -7.33 1.68
N SER A 416 20.22 -8.37 2.52
CA SER A 416 21.08 -9.54 2.24
C SER A 416 22.51 -9.19 1.80
N GLY A 417 23.18 -8.28 2.52
CA GLY A 417 24.56 -7.85 2.26
C GLY A 417 24.73 -6.75 1.21
N LYS A 418 23.63 -6.26 0.63
CA LYS A 418 23.66 -5.07 -0.23
C LYS A 418 23.86 -3.80 0.60
N PRO A 419 24.46 -2.73 0.04
CA PRO A 419 24.64 -1.46 0.75
C PRO A 419 23.32 -0.84 1.20
N VAL A 420 23.32 -0.28 2.42
CA VAL A 420 22.18 0.45 2.98
C VAL A 420 22.67 1.78 3.54
N THR A 421 22.13 2.87 3.02
CA THR A 421 22.37 4.22 3.55
C THR A 421 21.18 4.64 4.39
N ILE A 422 21.41 4.86 5.68
CA ILE A 422 20.40 5.32 6.63
C ILE A 422 20.60 6.80 6.85
N ARG A 423 19.56 7.60 6.59
CA ARG A 423 19.57 9.02 6.94
C ARG A 423 19.28 9.14 8.44
N THR A 424 20.09 9.89 9.14
CA THR A 424 19.77 10.31 10.51
C THR A 424 18.55 11.24 10.47
N LEU A 425 18.02 11.59 11.63
CA LEU A 425 16.79 12.36 11.76
C LEU A 425 16.82 13.64 10.91
N ASP A 426 15.85 13.74 9.99
CA ASP A 426 15.61 14.91 9.15
C ASP A 426 14.17 15.39 9.35
N ILE A 427 13.95 16.01 10.51
CA ILE A 427 12.65 16.58 10.92
C ILE A 427 12.80 18.10 10.92
N GLY A 428 11.87 18.77 10.23
CA GLY A 428 11.86 20.23 10.14
C GLY A 428 10.62 20.72 9.38
N ALA A 429 10.46 22.01 9.28
CA ALA A 429 9.36 22.71 8.61
C ALA A 429 7.97 22.40 9.19
N ASP A 430 7.22 21.57 8.51
CA ASP A 430 5.85 21.16 8.81
C ASP A 430 5.73 19.78 9.45
N LYS A 431 6.88 19.11 9.64
CA LYS A 431 6.95 17.69 10.06
C LYS A 431 7.45 17.52 11.49
N TYR A 432 6.87 18.24 12.44
CA TYR A 432 7.19 18.03 13.85
C TYR A 432 6.31 16.94 14.45
N PRO A 433 6.89 15.92 15.09
CA PRO A 433 6.16 14.99 15.92
C PRO A 433 5.38 15.72 17.01
N THR A 434 4.25 15.17 17.43
CA THR A 434 3.37 15.77 18.42
C THR A 434 4.07 16.05 19.76
N TYR A 435 5.07 15.25 20.12
CA TYR A 435 5.88 15.41 21.33
C TYR A 435 6.94 16.51 21.25
N MET A 436 7.20 17.06 20.03
CA MET A 436 8.16 18.17 19.82
C MET A 436 7.49 19.55 19.75
N ARG A 437 6.21 19.69 20.07
CA ARG A 437 5.44 20.94 19.96
C ARG A 437 5.94 22.12 20.82
N SER A 438 6.90 21.88 21.71
CA SER A 438 7.53 22.93 22.53
C SER A 438 8.68 23.66 21.84
N VAL A 439 9.04 23.27 20.62
CA VAL A 439 10.12 23.90 19.87
C VAL A 439 9.61 25.19 19.23
N ALA A 440 10.31 26.31 19.48
CA ALA A 440 9.97 27.60 18.88
C ALA A 440 10.03 27.52 17.35
N ALA A 441 9.08 28.17 16.66
CA ALA A 441 9.05 28.23 15.22
C ALA A 441 10.37 28.83 14.68
N GLU A 442 11.09 28.07 13.90
CA GLU A 442 12.32 28.50 13.27
C GLU A 442 12.04 29.46 12.09
N PRO A 443 12.85 30.52 11.90
CA PRO A 443 12.71 31.44 10.78
C PRO A 443 12.93 30.75 9.42
N ASN A 444 13.69 29.67 9.40
CA ASN A 444 13.95 28.88 8.20
C ASN A 444 13.79 27.37 8.49
N PRO A 445 12.55 26.88 8.52
CA PRO A 445 12.23 25.52 8.97
C PRO A 445 12.82 24.41 8.07
N PHE A 446 13.28 24.74 6.84
CA PHE A 446 13.89 23.76 5.94
C PHE A 446 15.36 23.44 6.23
N LEU A 447 16.03 24.19 7.09
CA LEU A 447 17.41 23.91 7.47
C LEU A 447 17.58 22.82 8.54
N GLY A 448 16.45 22.26 8.99
CA GLY A 448 16.45 21.29 10.08
C GLY A 448 16.63 21.98 11.43
N TRP A 449 17.10 21.20 12.37
CA TRP A 449 17.16 21.54 13.79
C TRP A 449 18.61 21.75 14.25
#